data_b623922a149e57b290661eea5e74a998
#
_entry.id   b623922a149e57b290661eea5e74a998
#
_cell.length_a   1.000
_cell.length_b   1.000
_cell.length_c   1.000
_cell.angle_alpha   90.00
_cell.angle_beta   90.00
_cell.angle_gamma   90.00
#
_symmetry.space_group_name_H-M   'P 1'
#
loop_
_entity.id
_entity.type
_entity.pdbx_description
1 polymer ?
#
loop_
_entity_poly.entity_id
_entity_poly.type
_entity_poly.pdbx_seq_one_letter_code
_entity_poly.pdbx_strand_id
1 'polypeptide(L)'
;MTVRIPRIAPSEITPPETYFNRRAFLAGALAASAGAALGRAGAAVVPAAAGAPLVYSYDAADSVGALVHAPGQDEKPNSWEQITHYNNYYEFGTSKSDPSEYAGQLQTRPWNIAVGGEAEVTGSFPLEKFLNPYALEERIYRFRCVEAWSMVIPWVGFPLAQLLKQFKPTSRAKYVAFETLYRPSQMPGQRVPILQWPYREGLRIDEAMNPLAFMVVGLYGRVLPNQNGAPLRLIVPWKYGFKSIKAIVRILFTETQPLTTWSQAAPNEYGFYANVNPHVPHPRWSQATERRIGAPLFHERQATLMFNGYAKEVAYLYKGMNLHTYF
;
A
#
# COMPACT_ATOMS: atom_id res chain seq x y z
N MET A 1 7.75 -19.92 -12.47
CA MET A 1 6.28 -20.07 -12.26
C MET A 1 5.66 -18.70 -12.37
N THR A 2 4.76 -18.51 -13.35
CA THR A 2 4.05 -17.22 -13.51
C THR A 2 2.89 -17.21 -12.53
N VAL A 3 2.92 -16.29 -11.57
CA VAL A 3 1.79 -16.09 -10.65
C VAL A 3 0.63 -15.53 -11.47
N ARG A 4 -0.47 -16.26 -11.54
CA ARG A 4 -1.70 -15.79 -12.19
C ARG A 4 -2.52 -15.03 -11.14
N ILE A 5 -2.62 -13.72 -11.30
CA ILE A 5 -3.50 -12.89 -10.48
C ILE A 5 -4.92 -13.02 -11.04
N PRO A 6 -5.95 -13.33 -10.21
CA PRO A 6 -7.34 -13.43 -10.67
C PRO A 6 -7.81 -12.12 -11.30
N ARG A 7 -8.55 -12.20 -12.40
CA ARG A 7 -9.20 -11.03 -13.02
C ARG A 7 -10.59 -10.87 -12.45
N ILE A 8 -10.96 -9.64 -12.08
CA ILE A 8 -12.33 -9.28 -11.71
C ILE A 8 -13.00 -8.74 -12.96
N ALA A 9 -14.22 -9.18 -13.23
CA ALA A 9 -14.99 -8.63 -14.35
C ALA A 9 -15.30 -7.14 -14.09
N PRO A 10 -15.25 -6.27 -15.12
CA PRO A 10 -15.60 -4.85 -14.98
C PRO A 10 -16.97 -4.59 -14.38
N SER A 11 -17.92 -5.51 -14.59
CA SER A 11 -19.27 -5.49 -14.00
C SER A 11 -19.28 -5.73 -12.48
N GLU A 12 -18.20 -6.28 -11.91
CA GLU A 12 -18.05 -6.54 -10.47
C GLU A 12 -17.34 -5.40 -9.74
N ILE A 13 -16.79 -4.43 -10.51
CA ILE A 13 -16.13 -3.25 -9.96
C ILE A 13 -17.16 -2.12 -9.89
N THR A 14 -17.56 -1.75 -8.68
CA THR A 14 -18.49 -0.62 -8.50
C THR A 14 -17.71 0.69 -8.74
N PRO A 15 -18.12 1.54 -9.71
CA PRO A 15 -17.48 2.83 -9.95
C PRO A 15 -17.46 3.72 -8.71
N PRO A 16 -16.42 4.56 -8.51
CA PRO A 16 -16.29 5.45 -7.36
C PRO A 16 -17.52 6.33 -7.12
N GLU A 17 -18.16 6.80 -8.18
CA GLU A 17 -19.36 7.66 -8.14
C GLU A 17 -20.54 6.95 -7.48
N THR A 18 -20.67 5.65 -7.65
CA THR A 18 -21.72 4.83 -7.03
C THR A 18 -21.50 4.69 -5.51
N TYR A 19 -20.25 4.79 -5.05
CA TYR A 19 -19.91 4.81 -3.63
C TYR A 19 -20.19 6.15 -2.96
N PHE A 20 -19.97 7.26 -3.68
CA PHE A 20 -19.98 8.59 -3.08
C PHE A 20 -21.32 9.29 -3.10
N ASN A 21 -22.26 8.96 -4.02
CA ASN A 21 -23.53 9.69 -4.07
C ASN A 21 -24.62 9.02 -4.91
N ARG A 22 -25.49 8.22 -4.31
CA ARG A 22 -26.72 7.71 -4.98
C ARG A 22 -27.65 8.82 -5.46
N ARG A 23 -27.62 10.01 -4.87
CA ARG A 23 -28.44 11.16 -5.27
C ARG A 23 -27.83 11.96 -6.42
N ALA A 24 -26.49 12.04 -6.54
CA ALA A 24 -25.82 12.72 -7.65
C ALA A 24 -25.87 11.93 -8.96
N PHE A 25 -25.98 10.60 -8.90
CA PHE A 25 -26.08 9.74 -10.08
C PHE A 25 -27.35 10.02 -10.91
N LEU A 26 -28.47 10.37 -10.27
CA LEU A 26 -29.71 10.70 -10.95
C LEU A 26 -29.68 12.10 -11.60
N ALA A 27 -28.80 13.00 -11.18
CA ALA A 27 -28.66 14.34 -11.76
C ALA A 27 -27.62 14.40 -12.90
N GLY A 28 -26.67 13.46 -12.96
CA GLY A 28 -25.56 13.45 -13.93
C GLY A 28 -25.86 12.78 -15.28
N ALA A 29 -26.98 12.07 -15.41
CA ALA A 29 -27.33 11.30 -16.62
C ALA A 29 -27.77 12.19 -17.81
N LEU A 30 -27.83 13.51 -17.67
CA LEU A 30 -28.30 14.45 -18.71
C LEU A 30 -27.19 15.28 -19.38
N ALA A 31 -25.90 15.06 -19.06
CA ALA A 31 -24.80 15.92 -19.58
C ALA A 31 -23.63 15.18 -20.26
N ALA A 32 -23.81 13.96 -20.76
CA ALA A 32 -22.73 13.22 -21.43
C ALA A 32 -23.04 12.93 -22.90
N SER A 33 -23.03 13.97 -23.71
CA SER A 33 -22.92 13.83 -25.17
C SER A 33 -22.07 14.96 -25.74
N ALA A 34 -20.73 14.81 -25.76
CA ALA A 34 -19.82 15.40 -26.76
C ALA A 34 -18.35 15.02 -26.44
N GLY A 35 -17.66 14.40 -27.40
CA GLY A 35 -16.21 14.50 -27.53
C GLY A 35 -15.40 13.21 -27.31
N ALA A 36 -15.52 12.23 -28.20
CA ALA A 36 -14.50 11.21 -28.38
C ALA A 36 -13.33 11.80 -29.19
N ALA A 37 -12.20 12.05 -28.55
CA ALA A 37 -10.91 12.26 -29.21
C ALA A 37 -9.95 11.18 -28.72
N LEU A 38 -9.56 10.27 -29.62
CA LEU A 38 -8.50 9.28 -29.46
C LEU A 38 -7.17 10.01 -29.26
N GLY A 39 -6.68 10.07 -28.03
CA GLY A 39 -5.37 10.59 -27.67
C GLY A 39 -4.47 9.47 -27.19
N ARG A 40 -3.27 9.37 -27.79
CA ARG A 40 -2.14 8.50 -27.43
C ARG A 40 -1.95 8.41 -25.93
N ALA A 41 -1.64 7.19 -25.43
CA ALA A 41 -1.24 6.94 -24.06
C ALA A 41 -0.09 7.90 -23.65
N GLY A 42 -0.47 9.03 -23.07
CA GLY A 42 0.46 9.99 -22.49
C GLY A 42 0.79 9.51 -21.06
N ALA A 43 2.04 9.72 -20.65
CA ALA A 43 2.50 9.46 -19.30
C ALA A 43 1.52 10.01 -18.26
N ALA A 44 1.17 9.21 -17.25
CA ALA A 44 0.26 9.62 -16.20
C ALA A 44 0.82 10.83 -15.44
N VAL A 45 0.20 11.99 -15.62
CA VAL A 45 0.54 13.19 -14.84
C VAL A 45 -0.14 13.06 -13.49
N VAL A 46 0.64 12.89 -12.42
CA VAL A 46 0.10 12.90 -11.06
C VAL A 46 -0.34 14.33 -10.72
N PRO A 47 -1.64 14.57 -10.48
CA PRO A 47 -2.13 15.91 -10.13
C PRO A 47 -1.47 16.45 -8.87
N ALA A 48 -1.31 17.77 -8.78
CA ALA A 48 -0.55 18.42 -7.72
C ALA A 48 -1.23 18.36 -6.33
N ALA A 49 -2.56 18.25 -6.27
CA ALA A 49 -3.31 18.32 -5.03
C ALA A 49 -3.81 16.94 -4.57
N ALA A 50 -3.64 16.63 -3.27
CA ALA A 50 -4.20 15.46 -2.64
C ALA A 50 -5.72 15.37 -2.85
N GLY A 51 -6.23 14.18 -3.19
CA GLY A 51 -7.66 13.95 -3.45
C GLY A 51 -8.17 14.45 -4.81
N ALA A 52 -7.33 15.10 -5.65
CA ALA A 52 -7.70 15.42 -7.03
C ALA A 52 -7.80 14.14 -7.87
N PRO A 53 -8.66 14.11 -8.94
CA PRO A 53 -8.74 12.96 -9.83
C PRO A 53 -7.38 12.61 -10.44
N LEU A 54 -7.05 11.33 -10.47
CA LEU A 54 -5.91 10.81 -11.22
C LEU A 54 -6.34 10.55 -12.66
N VAL A 55 -5.51 10.98 -13.61
CA VAL A 55 -5.63 10.52 -14.99
C VAL A 55 -4.85 9.22 -15.10
N TYR A 56 -5.55 8.11 -15.15
CA TYR A 56 -4.97 6.80 -15.41
C TYR A 56 -5.83 6.08 -16.45
N SER A 57 -5.19 5.29 -17.30
CA SER A 57 -5.90 4.43 -18.20
C SER A 57 -6.45 3.25 -17.43
N TYR A 58 -7.75 3.26 -17.19
CA TYR A 58 -8.48 2.09 -16.74
C TYR A 58 -8.74 1.22 -17.98
N ASP A 59 -7.84 0.32 -18.29
CA ASP A 59 -8.13 -0.77 -19.21
C ASP A 59 -8.65 -1.95 -18.39
N ALA A 60 -9.96 -2.19 -18.52
CA ALA A 60 -10.64 -3.28 -17.84
C ALA A 60 -10.06 -4.66 -18.22
N ALA A 61 -9.39 -4.76 -19.38
CA ALA A 61 -8.76 -5.99 -19.83
C ALA A 61 -7.42 -6.26 -19.13
N ASP A 62 -6.71 -5.21 -18.68
CA ASP A 62 -5.40 -5.28 -18.04
C ASP A 62 -5.45 -4.97 -16.54
N SER A 63 -6.58 -4.51 -16.00
CA SER A 63 -6.75 -4.27 -14.58
C SER A 63 -6.75 -5.61 -13.84
N VAL A 64 -5.58 -5.97 -13.36
CA VAL A 64 -5.41 -7.11 -12.47
C VAL A 64 -5.88 -6.69 -11.07
N GLY A 65 -7.18 -6.45 -10.95
CA GLY A 65 -7.84 -6.27 -9.66
C GLY A 65 -7.87 -7.62 -8.95
N ALA A 66 -6.85 -7.90 -8.16
CA ALA A 66 -6.88 -9.07 -7.31
C ALA A 66 -7.65 -8.76 -6.03
N LEU A 67 -8.97 -8.77 -6.09
CA LEU A 67 -9.74 -9.20 -4.95
C LEU A 67 -9.53 -10.71 -4.86
N VAL A 68 -8.64 -11.14 -4.01
CA VAL A 68 -8.64 -12.53 -3.58
C VAL A 68 -9.82 -12.67 -2.65
N HIS A 69 -10.96 -13.10 -3.21
CA HIS A 69 -12.09 -13.52 -2.39
C HIS A 69 -11.65 -14.75 -1.60
N ALA A 70 -11.59 -14.61 -0.29
CA ALA A 70 -11.71 -15.80 0.54
C ALA A 70 -13.05 -16.47 0.20
N PRO A 71 -13.10 -17.78 -0.01
CA PRO A 71 -14.35 -18.46 -0.34
C PRO A 71 -15.45 -18.09 0.68
N GLY A 72 -16.55 -17.47 0.21
CA GLY A 72 -17.72 -17.17 1.00
C GLY A 72 -17.84 -15.77 1.60
N GLN A 73 -16.97 -14.80 1.26
CA GLN A 73 -17.08 -13.42 1.77
C GLN A 73 -17.19 -12.41 0.63
N ASP A 74 -18.35 -11.78 0.52
CA ASP A 74 -18.57 -10.55 -0.27
C ASP A 74 -17.93 -9.36 0.46
N GLU A 75 -16.64 -9.15 0.25
CA GLU A 75 -15.90 -8.05 0.89
C GLU A 75 -16.06 -6.77 0.09
N LYS A 76 -16.91 -5.88 0.60
CA LYS A 76 -17.05 -4.54 0.04
C LYS A 76 -15.87 -3.66 0.48
N PRO A 77 -15.29 -2.83 -0.43
CA PRO A 77 -14.31 -1.83 -0.05
C PRO A 77 -14.85 -0.89 1.03
N ASN A 78 -13.97 -0.45 1.92
CA ASN A 78 -14.27 0.55 2.93
C ASN A 78 -14.58 1.91 2.28
N SER A 79 -15.37 2.75 2.93
CA SER A 79 -15.64 4.08 2.43
C SER A 79 -14.38 4.96 2.44
N TRP A 80 -14.36 5.99 1.61
CA TRP A 80 -13.31 7.02 1.62
C TRP A 80 -13.06 7.56 3.03
N GLU A 81 -14.15 7.90 3.74
CA GLU A 81 -14.08 8.43 5.09
C GLU A 81 -13.37 7.48 6.06
N GLN A 82 -13.74 6.18 6.05
CA GLN A 82 -13.11 5.17 6.89
C GLN A 82 -11.60 5.05 6.61
N ILE A 83 -11.22 5.05 5.33
CA ILE A 83 -9.82 4.85 4.93
C ILE A 83 -8.98 6.10 5.24
N THR A 84 -9.54 7.30 5.10
CA THR A 84 -8.78 8.54 5.27
C THR A 84 -8.75 9.06 6.70
N HIS A 85 -9.63 8.57 7.60
CA HIS A 85 -9.73 9.04 9.00
C HIS A 85 -9.41 7.97 10.05
N TYR A 86 -9.04 6.77 9.63
CA TYR A 86 -8.62 5.70 10.55
C TYR A 86 -7.26 5.16 10.13
N ASN A 87 -6.18 5.81 10.57
CA ASN A 87 -4.83 5.54 10.11
C ASN A 87 -3.85 5.28 11.26
N ASN A 88 -2.86 4.44 11.02
CA ASN A 88 -1.63 4.38 11.80
C ASN A 88 -0.54 5.05 10.98
N TYR A 89 -0.12 6.26 11.40
CA TYR A 89 0.95 7.01 10.77
C TYR A 89 1.65 7.84 11.84
N TYR A 90 2.57 7.20 12.55
CA TYR A 90 3.17 7.71 13.78
C TYR A 90 3.96 9.00 13.58
N GLU A 91 4.39 9.28 12.36
CA GLU A 91 5.02 10.54 11.96
C GLU A 91 4.08 11.76 12.18
N PHE A 92 2.76 11.53 12.23
CA PHE A 92 1.78 12.58 12.54
C PHE A 92 1.18 12.45 13.94
N GLY A 93 1.33 11.31 14.60
CA GLY A 93 0.81 11.06 15.94
C GLY A 93 0.40 9.61 16.16
N THR A 94 -0.01 9.28 17.37
CA THR A 94 -0.31 7.89 17.79
C THR A 94 -1.79 7.54 17.76
N SER A 95 -2.68 8.54 17.72
CA SER A 95 -4.12 8.33 17.56
C SER A 95 -4.47 7.99 16.11
N LYS A 96 -5.58 7.28 15.90
CA LYS A 96 -6.06 6.92 14.55
C LYS A 96 -6.51 8.12 13.73
N SER A 97 -6.91 9.22 14.38
CA SER A 97 -7.35 10.46 13.75
C SER A 97 -6.22 11.46 13.51
N ASP A 98 -5.10 11.37 14.27
CA ASP A 98 -3.98 12.33 14.16
C ASP A 98 -3.48 12.52 12.72
N PRO A 99 -3.31 11.46 11.89
CA PRO A 99 -2.86 11.66 10.52
C PRO A 99 -3.83 12.48 9.68
N SER A 100 -5.14 12.32 9.83
CA SER A 100 -6.13 13.10 9.10
C SER A 100 -6.17 14.57 9.55
N GLU A 101 -5.84 14.84 10.82
CA GLU A 101 -5.81 16.17 11.40
C GLU A 101 -4.53 16.93 11.05
N TYR A 102 -3.36 16.25 11.12
CA TYR A 102 -2.07 16.95 11.04
C TYR A 102 -1.34 16.78 9.70
N ALA A 103 -1.71 15.81 8.84
CA ALA A 103 -0.96 15.59 7.61
C ALA A 103 -1.17 16.66 6.53
N GLY A 104 -2.16 17.55 6.68
CA GLY A 104 -2.45 18.62 5.70
C GLY A 104 -1.26 19.55 5.43
N GLN A 105 -0.35 19.70 6.40
CA GLN A 105 0.85 20.54 6.26
C GLN A 105 2.01 19.87 5.48
N LEU A 106 1.94 18.57 5.17
CA LEU A 106 2.98 17.88 4.44
C LEU A 106 3.01 18.33 2.98
N GLN A 107 4.12 18.93 2.58
CA GLN A 107 4.40 19.28 1.19
C GLN A 107 4.96 18.06 0.45
N THR A 108 4.21 17.58 -0.52
CA THR A 108 4.54 16.41 -1.35
C THR A 108 5.19 16.78 -2.68
N ARG A 109 5.44 18.08 -2.91
CA ARG A 109 6.14 18.60 -4.10
C ARG A 109 7.05 19.77 -3.76
N PRO A 110 8.26 19.84 -4.36
CA PRO A 110 8.91 18.80 -5.15
C PRO A 110 9.23 17.57 -4.28
N TRP A 111 9.31 16.37 -4.90
CA TRP A 111 9.63 15.13 -4.19
C TRP A 111 10.69 14.33 -4.95
N ASN A 112 11.77 13.99 -4.25
CA ASN A 112 12.87 13.21 -4.80
C ASN A 112 13.03 11.91 -4.03
N ILE A 113 13.43 10.85 -4.73
CA ILE A 113 13.67 9.53 -4.17
C ILE A 113 15.12 9.15 -4.47
N ALA A 114 15.89 8.91 -3.41
CA ALA A 114 17.25 8.43 -3.52
C ALA A 114 17.26 6.91 -3.70
N VAL A 115 17.99 6.42 -4.70
CA VAL A 115 18.19 4.99 -4.94
C VAL A 115 19.68 4.67 -4.81
N GLY A 116 20.01 3.59 -4.11
CA GLY A 116 21.39 3.21 -3.89
C GLY A 116 21.59 1.75 -3.53
N GLY A 117 22.85 1.41 -3.13
CA GLY A 117 23.26 0.06 -2.74
C GLY A 117 23.55 -0.84 -3.93
N GLU A 118 23.21 -2.12 -3.83
CA GLU A 118 23.50 -3.18 -4.79
C GLU A 118 22.63 -3.07 -6.05
N ALA A 119 22.83 -1.99 -6.83
CA ALA A 119 22.16 -1.72 -8.10
C ALA A 119 23.08 -0.98 -9.08
N GLU A 120 22.93 -1.22 -10.38
CA GLU A 120 23.71 -0.53 -11.43
C GLU A 120 23.30 0.93 -11.61
N VAL A 121 22.02 1.22 -11.43
CA VAL A 121 21.45 2.57 -11.59
C VAL A 121 21.13 3.14 -10.22
N THR A 122 21.92 4.13 -9.81
CA THR A 122 21.78 4.80 -8.50
C THR A 122 21.70 6.31 -8.68
N GLY A 123 21.22 7.04 -7.67
CA GLY A 123 21.12 8.50 -7.70
C GLY A 123 19.86 9.02 -7.03
N SER A 124 19.58 10.29 -7.24
CA SER A 124 18.36 10.94 -6.79
C SER A 124 17.48 11.28 -7.99
N PHE A 125 16.22 10.85 -7.92
CA PHE A 125 15.28 10.98 -9.03
C PHE A 125 14.03 11.72 -8.58
N PRO A 126 13.53 12.70 -9.37
CA PRO A 126 12.25 13.33 -9.09
C PRO A 126 11.11 12.30 -9.24
N LEU A 127 10.07 12.44 -8.43
CA LEU A 127 8.93 11.53 -8.40
C LEU A 127 8.30 11.34 -9.79
N GLU A 128 8.22 12.41 -10.58
CA GLU A 128 7.67 12.38 -11.92
C GLU A 128 8.43 11.40 -12.84
N LYS A 129 9.75 11.33 -12.70
CA LYS A 129 10.58 10.37 -13.43
C LYS A 129 10.32 8.93 -13.01
N PHE A 130 9.98 8.73 -11.72
CA PHE A 130 9.58 7.41 -11.20
C PHE A 130 8.25 6.94 -11.76
N LEU A 131 7.33 7.85 -12.06
CA LEU A 131 5.95 7.51 -12.43
C LEU A 131 5.76 7.43 -13.96
N ASN A 132 6.46 8.25 -14.72
CA ASN A 132 6.28 8.38 -16.16
C ASN A 132 6.35 7.09 -16.99
N PRO A 133 7.15 6.07 -16.63
CA PRO A 133 7.24 4.86 -17.45
C PRO A 133 6.07 3.88 -17.23
N TYR A 134 5.22 4.09 -16.22
CA TYR A 134 4.23 3.08 -15.83
C TYR A 134 2.81 3.50 -16.14
N ALA A 135 2.04 2.56 -16.69
CA ALA A 135 0.59 2.64 -16.64
C ALA A 135 0.15 2.42 -15.18
N LEU A 136 -0.68 3.32 -14.67
CA LEU A 136 -1.31 3.13 -13.37
C LEU A 136 -2.49 2.18 -13.51
N GLU A 137 -2.66 1.31 -12.54
CA GLU A 137 -3.79 0.40 -12.42
C GLU A 137 -4.44 0.50 -11.04
N GLU A 138 -5.72 0.18 -10.92
CA GLU A 138 -6.40 0.08 -9.63
C GLU A 138 -6.37 -1.37 -9.15
N ARG A 139 -6.03 -1.55 -7.87
CA ARG A 139 -6.06 -2.84 -7.19
C ARG A 139 -6.81 -2.75 -5.88
N ILE A 140 -7.81 -3.59 -5.71
CA ILE A 140 -8.57 -3.68 -4.47
C ILE A 140 -7.92 -4.77 -3.61
N TYR A 141 -7.32 -4.37 -2.49
CA TYR A 141 -6.62 -5.26 -1.59
C TYR A 141 -7.23 -5.29 -0.19
N ARG A 142 -7.19 -6.48 0.42
CA ARG A 142 -7.30 -6.60 1.88
C ARG A 142 -6.08 -5.94 2.50
N PHE A 143 -6.32 -5.21 3.57
CA PHE A 143 -5.30 -4.57 4.39
C PHE A 143 -5.50 -4.98 5.84
N ARG A 144 -4.50 -5.54 6.49
CA ARG A 144 -4.56 -6.09 7.84
C ARG A 144 -3.52 -5.44 8.73
N CYS A 145 -3.96 -4.76 9.76
CA CYS A 145 -3.06 -4.21 10.79
C CYS A 145 -2.67 -5.28 11.81
N VAL A 146 -1.45 -5.20 12.34
CA VAL A 146 -1.01 -6.04 13.46
C VAL A 146 -1.90 -5.85 14.70
N GLU A 147 -2.54 -4.70 14.87
CA GLU A 147 -3.52 -4.40 15.93
C GLU A 147 -4.87 -5.12 15.76
N ALA A 148 -4.94 -6.14 14.94
CA ALA A 148 -6.12 -6.98 14.74
C ALA A 148 -7.36 -6.25 14.20
N TRP A 149 -7.16 -5.28 13.31
CA TRP A 149 -8.23 -4.69 12.49
C TRP A 149 -7.89 -4.76 11.00
N SER A 150 -8.91 -4.70 10.15
CA SER A 150 -8.76 -4.82 8.70
C SER A 150 -9.67 -3.89 7.92
N MET A 151 -9.25 -3.63 6.68
CA MET A 151 -9.99 -2.90 5.65
C MET A 151 -9.85 -3.61 4.30
N VAL A 152 -10.71 -3.27 3.35
CA VAL A 152 -10.52 -3.52 1.91
C VAL A 152 -10.42 -2.17 1.22
N ILE A 153 -9.35 -1.97 0.47
CA ILE A 153 -8.95 -0.65 -0.01
C ILE A 153 -8.62 -0.70 -1.50
N PRO A 154 -9.26 0.15 -2.35
CA PRO A 154 -8.90 0.31 -3.76
C PRO A 154 -7.72 1.28 -3.91
N TRP A 155 -6.57 0.73 -4.18
CA TRP A 155 -5.32 1.45 -4.38
C TRP A 155 -5.05 1.69 -5.86
N VAL A 156 -4.54 2.86 -6.22
CA VAL A 156 -4.08 3.17 -7.58
C VAL A 156 -2.56 3.28 -7.58
N GLY A 157 -1.93 2.57 -8.51
CA GLY A 157 -0.47 2.51 -8.57
C GLY A 157 0.07 1.56 -9.62
N PHE A 158 1.21 0.93 -9.35
CA PHE A 158 1.89 0.02 -10.26
C PHE A 158 2.71 -1.03 -9.48
N PRO A 159 3.02 -2.22 -10.07
CA PRO A 159 3.80 -3.25 -9.39
C PRO A 159 5.20 -2.77 -9.00
N LEU A 160 5.61 -3.02 -7.73
CA LEU A 160 6.94 -2.67 -7.23
C LEU A 160 8.05 -3.29 -8.09
N ALA A 161 7.87 -4.52 -8.55
CA ALA A 161 8.85 -5.21 -9.39
C ALA A 161 9.20 -4.44 -10.68
N GLN A 162 8.26 -3.70 -11.27
CA GLN A 162 8.52 -2.89 -12.45
C GLN A 162 9.48 -1.75 -12.13
N LEU A 163 9.29 -1.10 -10.97
CA LEU A 163 10.18 -0.04 -10.49
C LEU A 163 11.59 -0.59 -10.22
N LEU A 164 11.69 -1.67 -9.44
CA LEU A 164 12.99 -2.21 -9.04
C LEU A 164 13.85 -2.65 -10.23
N LYS A 165 13.24 -3.23 -11.26
CA LYS A 165 13.94 -3.66 -12.49
C LYS A 165 14.65 -2.52 -13.21
N GLN A 166 14.15 -1.27 -13.14
CA GLN A 166 14.81 -0.12 -13.76
C GLN A 166 16.18 0.20 -13.16
N PHE A 167 16.36 -0.13 -11.88
CA PHE A 167 17.61 0.12 -11.17
C PHE A 167 18.62 -1.01 -11.33
N LYS A 168 18.23 -2.11 -12.02
CA LYS A 168 19.08 -3.25 -12.31
C LYS A 168 19.78 -3.76 -11.05
N PRO A 169 19.06 -4.34 -10.09
CA PRO A 169 19.66 -4.91 -8.89
C PRO A 169 20.75 -5.91 -9.25
N THR A 170 21.91 -5.85 -8.61
CA THR A 170 22.99 -6.80 -8.81
C THR A 170 22.63 -8.17 -8.20
N SER A 171 23.41 -9.21 -8.50
CA SER A 171 23.25 -10.54 -7.88
C SER A 171 23.44 -10.54 -6.36
N ARG A 172 24.05 -9.50 -5.81
CA ARG A 172 24.23 -9.27 -4.37
C ARG A 172 23.01 -8.65 -3.69
N ALA A 173 22.08 -8.07 -4.44
CA ALA A 173 20.84 -7.54 -3.88
C ALA A 173 19.95 -8.67 -3.37
N LYS A 174 19.96 -8.93 -2.07
CA LYS A 174 19.15 -9.95 -1.40
C LYS A 174 17.89 -9.35 -0.77
N TYR A 175 17.95 -8.06 -0.45
CA TYR A 175 16.87 -7.29 0.17
C TYR A 175 16.74 -5.93 -0.48
N VAL A 176 15.58 -5.32 -0.29
CA VAL A 176 15.33 -3.92 -0.58
C VAL A 176 14.80 -3.23 0.67
N ALA A 177 15.45 -2.14 1.05
CA ALA A 177 15.07 -1.31 2.18
C ALA A 177 14.45 0.00 1.68
N PHE A 178 13.51 0.54 2.46
CA PHE A 178 12.81 1.78 2.20
C PHE A 178 12.91 2.70 3.42
N GLU A 179 12.90 4.00 3.17
CA GLU A 179 12.95 5.02 4.21
C GLU A 179 11.89 6.10 3.96
N THR A 180 11.14 6.45 5.01
CA THR A 180 10.17 7.55 5.00
C THR A 180 10.89 8.89 5.11
N LEU A 181 10.26 9.95 4.62
CA LEU A 181 10.72 11.32 4.82
C LEU A 181 10.90 11.64 6.31
N TYR A 182 12.06 12.24 6.65
CA TYR A 182 12.29 12.84 7.96
C TYR A 182 12.16 14.36 7.84
N ARG A 183 11.03 14.89 8.31
CA ARG A 183 10.72 16.35 8.26
C ARG A 183 9.88 16.76 9.46
N PRO A 184 10.46 16.86 10.67
CA PRO A 184 9.72 17.15 11.90
C PRO A 184 8.92 18.48 11.89
N SER A 185 9.28 19.41 11.00
CA SER A 185 8.53 20.67 10.83
C SER A 185 7.14 20.46 10.21
N GLN A 186 6.94 19.39 9.45
CA GLN A 186 5.69 19.05 8.78
C GLN A 186 5.10 17.71 9.26
N MET A 187 5.85 16.94 10.03
CA MET A 187 5.49 15.63 10.57
C MET A 187 5.70 15.65 12.10
N PRO A 188 4.76 16.23 12.87
CA PRO A 188 4.96 16.54 14.29
C PRO A 188 5.25 15.33 15.17
N GLY A 189 4.76 14.13 14.82
CA GLY A 189 5.05 12.90 15.55
C GLY A 189 6.55 12.54 15.55
N GLN A 190 7.31 12.99 14.55
CA GLN A 190 8.76 12.77 14.49
C GLN A 190 9.55 13.58 15.52
N ARG A 191 8.91 14.54 16.22
CA ARG A 191 9.53 15.28 17.35
C ARG A 191 9.52 14.45 18.64
N VAL A 192 8.71 13.40 18.69
CA VAL A 192 8.56 12.54 19.85
C VAL A 192 9.38 11.26 19.66
N PRO A 193 10.26 10.86 20.59
CA PRO A 193 11.16 9.72 20.45
C PRO A 193 10.47 8.37 20.73
N ILE A 194 9.26 8.16 20.20
CA ILE A 194 8.52 6.90 20.34
C ILE A 194 9.07 5.79 19.42
N LEU A 195 9.69 6.19 18.31
CA LEU A 195 10.38 5.31 17.37
C LEU A 195 11.72 5.96 16.97
N GLN A 196 12.61 5.17 16.42
CA GLN A 196 13.79 5.70 15.76
C GLN A 196 13.44 6.23 14.37
N TRP A 197 13.56 7.54 14.20
CA TRP A 197 13.29 8.22 12.93
C TRP A 197 14.54 8.32 12.05
N PRO A 198 14.44 8.33 10.73
CA PRO A 198 13.21 8.11 9.94
C PRO A 198 12.69 6.68 10.04
N TYR A 199 11.40 6.49 9.76
CA TYR A 199 10.80 5.15 9.68
C TYR A 199 11.41 4.35 8.53
N ARG A 200 11.75 3.08 8.80
CA ARG A 200 12.41 2.17 7.88
C ARG A 200 11.68 0.85 7.80
N GLU A 201 11.58 0.35 6.59
CA GLU A 201 11.08 -0.98 6.30
C GLU A 201 11.92 -1.70 5.26
N GLY A 202 11.75 -3.02 5.18
CA GLY A 202 12.46 -3.83 4.21
C GLY A 202 11.69 -5.06 3.78
N LEU A 203 12.02 -5.55 2.60
CA LEU A 203 11.53 -6.80 2.03
C LEU A 203 12.71 -7.63 1.56
N ARG A 204 12.57 -8.94 1.58
CA ARG A 204 13.43 -9.82 0.81
C ARG A 204 13.20 -9.56 -0.68
N ILE A 205 14.21 -9.70 -1.51
CA ILE A 205 14.12 -9.31 -2.93
C ILE A 205 13.04 -10.09 -3.69
N ASP A 206 12.83 -11.36 -3.39
CA ASP A 206 11.79 -12.18 -3.99
C ASP A 206 10.37 -11.76 -3.55
N GLU A 207 10.20 -11.29 -2.31
CA GLU A 207 8.96 -10.67 -1.85
C GLU A 207 8.68 -9.36 -2.59
N ALA A 208 9.71 -8.52 -2.73
CA ALA A 208 9.60 -7.24 -3.45
C ALA A 208 9.33 -7.43 -4.96
N MET A 209 9.79 -8.55 -5.53
CA MET A 209 9.55 -8.90 -6.93
C MET A 209 8.23 -9.66 -7.15
N ASN A 210 7.51 -10.01 -6.08
CA ASN A 210 6.19 -10.63 -6.21
C ASN A 210 5.19 -9.64 -6.83
N PRO A 211 4.36 -10.08 -7.79
CA PRO A 211 3.40 -9.20 -8.47
C PRO A 211 2.41 -8.49 -7.55
N LEU A 212 2.14 -9.00 -6.34
CA LEU A 212 1.24 -8.37 -5.37
C LEU A 212 1.87 -7.18 -4.64
N ALA A 213 3.21 -7.08 -4.56
CA ALA A 213 3.86 -5.90 -3.99
C ALA A 213 3.64 -4.69 -4.90
N PHE A 214 3.08 -3.60 -4.35
CA PHE A 214 2.49 -2.54 -5.14
C PHE A 214 2.91 -1.15 -4.66
N MET A 215 3.41 -0.34 -5.57
CA MET A 215 3.70 1.07 -5.32
C MET A 215 2.45 1.88 -5.59
N VAL A 216 2.06 2.71 -4.63
CA VAL A 216 0.77 3.39 -4.63
C VAL A 216 0.95 4.90 -4.64
N VAL A 217 0.20 5.55 -5.51
CA VAL A 217 0.12 7.01 -5.69
C VAL A 217 -1.32 7.53 -5.60
N GLY A 218 -2.28 6.63 -5.46
CA GLY A 218 -3.69 6.99 -5.43
C GLY A 218 -4.58 6.06 -4.63
N LEU A 219 -5.78 6.54 -4.39
CA LEU A 219 -6.86 5.90 -3.65
C LEU A 219 -8.19 6.25 -4.29
N TYR A 220 -9.02 5.27 -4.65
CA TYR A 220 -10.31 5.50 -5.30
C TYR A 220 -10.21 6.41 -6.54
N GLY A 221 -9.26 6.15 -7.43
CA GLY A 221 -9.04 6.96 -8.63
C GLY A 221 -8.58 8.39 -8.38
N ARG A 222 -8.21 8.75 -7.15
CA ARG A 222 -7.76 10.09 -6.75
C ARG A 222 -6.31 10.05 -6.27
N VAL A 223 -5.64 11.19 -6.35
CA VAL A 223 -4.30 11.35 -5.77
C VAL A 223 -4.31 10.99 -4.30
N LEU A 224 -3.32 10.21 -3.89
CA LEU A 224 -3.18 9.71 -2.54
C LEU A 224 -3.19 10.85 -1.51
N PRO A 225 -4.08 10.83 -0.52
CA PRO A 225 -4.07 11.82 0.56
C PRO A 225 -2.82 11.70 1.44
N ASN A 226 -2.39 12.81 2.03
CA ASN A 226 -1.21 12.87 2.89
C ASN A 226 -1.27 11.86 4.04
N GLN A 227 -2.42 11.78 4.74
CA GLN A 227 -2.65 10.85 5.85
C GLN A 227 -2.61 9.37 5.42
N ASN A 228 -2.73 9.09 4.13
CA ASN A 228 -2.63 7.74 3.58
C ASN A 228 -1.24 7.42 3.02
N GLY A 229 -0.27 8.34 3.15
CA GLY A 229 1.12 8.08 2.82
C GLY A 229 1.63 8.69 1.52
N ALA A 230 1.01 9.81 1.07
CA ALA A 230 1.44 10.56 -0.11
C ALA A 230 2.92 10.99 -0.01
N PRO A 231 3.57 11.23 -1.17
CA PRO A 231 3.06 11.06 -2.54
C PRO A 231 3.24 9.65 -3.08
N LEU A 232 4.05 8.81 -2.42
CA LEU A 232 4.38 7.44 -2.83
C LEU A 232 4.49 6.55 -1.60
N ARG A 233 3.77 5.43 -1.61
CA ARG A 233 3.84 4.42 -0.57
C ARG A 233 3.91 3.01 -1.15
N LEU A 234 4.27 2.06 -0.29
CA LEU A 234 4.23 0.63 -0.57
C LEU A 234 2.94 0.00 -0.01
N ILE A 235 2.42 -1.02 -0.71
CA ILE A 235 1.43 -1.96 -0.18
C ILE A 235 1.94 -3.38 -0.42
N VAL A 236 1.94 -4.18 0.66
CA VAL A 236 2.26 -5.61 0.65
C VAL A 236 1.09 -6.33 1.30
N PRO A 237 0.07 -6.76 0.53
CA PRO A 237 -1.24 -7.12 1.07
C PRO A 237 -1.25 -8.36 1.97
N TRP A 238 -0.27 -9.26 1.84
CA TRP A 238 -0.16 -10.47 2.65
C TRP A 238 0.60 -10.29 3.98
N LYS A 239 1.16 -9.08 4.19
CA LYS A 239 1.90 -8.72 5.40
C LYS A 239 1.09 -7.75 6.26
N TYR A 240 1.43 -7.69 7.55
CA TYR A 240 0.87 -6.66 8.42
C TYR A 240 1.16 -5.25 7.91
N GLY A 241 0.20 -4.35 8.10
CA GLY A 241 0.18 -3.01 7.50
C GLY A 241 1.40 -2.13 7.77
N PHE A 242 2.15 -2.37 8.86
CA PHE A 242 3.35 -1.61 9.15
C PHE A 242 4.49 -1.85 8.14
N LYS A 243 4.48 -2.98 7.43
CA LYS A 243 5.40 -3.24 6.30
C LYS A 243 5.14 -2.36 5.09
N SER A 244 3.95 -1.79 5.00
CA SER A 244 3.49 -0.94 3.90
C SER A 244 3.90 0.52 4.14
N ILE A 245 5.20 0.78 4.09
CA ILE A 245 5.85 2.08 4.37
C ILE A 245 5.29 3.23 3.52
N LYS A 246 5.24 4.44 4.08
CA LYS A 246 4.60 5.64 3.55
C LYS A 246 5.60 6.75 3.26
N ALA A 247 5.24 7.70 2.40
CA ALA A 247 6.04 8.89 2.07
C ALA A 247 7.51 8.55 1.78
N ILE A 248 7.73 7.60 0.86
CA ILE A 248 9.05 7.03 0.55
C ILE A 248 9.95 8.08 -0.09
N VAL A 249 11.17 8.25 0.46
CA VAL A 249 12.23 9.11 -0.07
C VAL A 249 13.52 8.36 -0.38
N ARG A 250 13.61 7.07 0.00
CA ARG A 250 14.79 6.27 -0.26
C ARG A 250 14.45 4.81 -0.54
N ILE A 251 15.16 4.24 -1.50
CA ILE A 251 15.16 2.81 -1.83
C ILE A 251 16.61 2.36 -1.84
N LEU A 252 16.95 1.33 -1.05
CA LEU A 252 18.30 0.83 -0.92
C LEU A 252 18.33 -0.67 -1.14
N PHE A 253 19.09 -1.14 -2.12
CA PHE A 253 19.33 -2.56 -2.33
C PHE A 253 20.48 -3.02 -1.43
N THR A 254 20.26 -4.09 -0.67
CA THR A 254 21.23 -4.58 0.32
C THR A 254 21.50 -6.08 0.18
N GLU A 255 22.70 -6.49 0.51
CA GLU A 255 23.08 -7.90 0.59
C GLU A 255 22.60 -8.53 1.90
N THR A 256 22.62 -7.76 2.98
CA THR A 256 22.19 -8.20 4.31
C THR A 256 20.77 -7.71 4.62
N GLN A 257 20.09 -8.45 5.50
CA GLN A 257 18.76 -8.07 5.97
C GLN A 257 18.80 -6.69 6.65
N PRO A 258 17.99 -5.72 6.15
CA PRO A 258 17.98 -4.39 6.77
C PRO A 258 17.27 -4.42 8.13
N LEU A 259 17.71 -3.54 9.02
CA LEU A 259 17.01 -3.28 10.27
C LEU A 259 15.73 -2.46 9.96
N THR A 260 14.59 -2.91 10.48
CA THR A 260 13.31 -2.21 10.35
C THR A 260 12.92 -1.52 11.66
N THR A 261 12.16 -0.45 11.59
CA THR A 261 11.87 0.40 12.76
C THR A 261 11.20 -0.38 13.88
N TRP A 262 10.13 -1.13 13.58
CA TRP A 262 9.41 -1.87 14.62
C TRP A 262 10.20 -3.07 15.15
N SER A 263 10.95 -3.79 14.31
CA SER A 263 11.78 -4.90 14.78
C SER A 263 12.93 -4.45 15.68
N GLN A 264 13.39 -3.20 15.55
CA GLN A 264 14.37 -2.60 16.47
C GLN A 264 13.69 -2.13 17.77
N ALA A 265 12.50 -1.53 17.67
CA ALA A 265 11.80 -0.97 18.82
C ALA A 265 11.28 -2.06 19.78
N ALA A 266 10.77 -3.17 19.23
CA ALA A 266 10.21 -4.27 20.00
C ALA A 266 10.39 -5.62 19.26
N PRO A 267 11.59 -6.20 19.27
CA PRO A 267 11.93 -7.39 18.46
C PRO A 267 11.13 -8.65 18.85
N ASN A 268 10.62 -8.69 20.06
CA ASN A 268 9.77 -9.80 20.51
C ASN A 268 8.30 -9.66 20.06
N GLU A 269 7.91 -8.52 19.53
CA GLU A 269 6.55 -8.22 19.08
C GLU A 269 6.44 -8.11 17.55
N TYR A 270 7.50 -7.64 16.88
CA TYR A 270 7.50 -7.30 15.46
C TYR A 270 8.70 -7.92 14.75
N GLY A 271 8.43 -8.97 13.99
CA GLY A 271 9.46 -9.62 13.17
C GLY A 271 9.70 -8.92 11.84
N PHE A 272 10.76 -9.31 11.15
CA PHE A 272 11.13 -8.77 9.85
C PHE A 272 10.10 -9.13 8.76
N TYR A 273 9.66 -10.39 8.71
CA TYR A 273 8.75 -10.85 7.67
C TYR A 273 7.34 -10.30 7.86
N ALA A 274 6.85 -10.26 9.08
CA ALA A 274 5.56 -9.70 9.46
C ALA A 274 4.39 -10.17 8.56
N ASN A 275 4.42 -11.44 8.18
CA ASN A 275 3.34 -12.06 7.42
C ASN A 275 2.10 -12.18 8.30
N VAL A 276 0.93 -11.89 7.75
CA VAL A 276 -0.34 -12.12 8.47
C VAL A 276 -0.48 -13.60 8.77
N ASN A 277 -0.47 -13.95 10.05
CA ASN A 277 -0.50 -15.33 10.51
C ASN A 277 -1.43 -15.46 11.73
N PRO A 278 -2.60 -16.13 11.59
CA PRO A 278 -3.54 -16.32 12.70
C PRO A 278 -3.01 -17.22 13.83
N HIS A 279 -1.96 -18.00 13.56
CA HIS A 279 -1.39 -18.97 14.49
C HIS A 279 -0.22 -18.43 15.33
N VAL A 280 0.24 -17.23 15.02
CA VAL A 280 1.31 -16.53 15.78
C VAL A 280 0.70 -15.31 16.44
N PRO A 281 0.35 -15.40 17.73
CA PRO A 281 -0.23 -14.27 18.45
C PRO A 281 0.79 -13.15 18.65
N HIS A 282 0.31 -11.91 18.73
CA HIS A 282 1.08 -10.84 19.31
C HIS A 282 1.19 -11.06 20.82
N PRO A 283 2.29 -10.71 21.50
CA PRO A 283 2.40 -10.94 22.95
C PRO A 283 1.27 -10.34 23.81
N ARG A 284 0.61 -9.29 23.30
CA ARG A 284 -0.45 -8.56 24.01
C ARG A 284 -1.88 -8.88 23.56
N TRP A 285 -2.06 -9.54 22.40
CA TRP A 285 -3.38 -9.89 21.85
C TRP A 285 -3.32 -11.05 20.87
N SER A 286 -4.48 -11.67 20.61
CA SER A 286 -4.62 -12.74 19.62
C SER A 286 -4.65 -12.20 18.20
N GLN A 287 -4.02 -12.93 17.28
CA GLN A 287 -4.10 -12.68 15.84
C GLN A 287 -5.11 -13.60 15.12
N ALA A 288 -5.77 -14.50 15.85
CA ALA A 288 -6.69 -15.46 15.25
C ALA A 288 -7.94 -14.82 14.66
N THR A 289 -8.33 -13.64 15.12
CA THR A 289 -9.49 -12.90 14.62
C THR A 289 -9.12 -11.44 14.38
N GLU A 290 -9.89 -10.79 13.49
CA GLU A 290 -9.72 -9.39 13.15
C GLU A 290 -11.05 -8.63 13.18
N ARG A 291 -11.00 -7.36 13.54
CA ARG A 291 -12.14 -6.45 13.51
C ARG A 291 -12.19 -5.76 12.15
N ARG A 292 -13.25 -5.99 11.40
CA ARG A 292 -13.49 -5.32 10.12
C ARG A 292 -13.99 -3.90 10.37
N ILE A 293 -13.22 -2.88 9.95
CA ILE A 293 -13.63 -1.49 10.07
C ILE A 293 -14.88 -1.25 9.22
N GLY A 294 -15.89 -0.60 9.80
CA GLY A 294 -17.16 -0.29 9.13
C GLY A 294 -18.14 -1.45 9.00
N ALA A 295 -17.81 -2.63 9.54
CA ALA A 295 -18.78 -3.71 9.63
C ALA A 295 -19.89 -3.39 10.65
N PRO A 296 -21.13 -3.92 10.47
CA PRO A 296 -22.16 -3.84 11.47
C PRO A 296 -21.74 -4.45 12.83
N LEU A 297 -22.24 -3.92 13.93
CA LEU A 297 -21.84 -4.27 15.30
C LEU A 297 -21.81 -5.79 15.58
N PHE A 298 -22.73 -6.56 15.01
CA PHE A 298 -22.81 -8.02 15.21
C PHE A 298 -21.89 -8.84 14.29
N HIS A 299 -21.19 -8.19 13.33
CA HIS A 299 -20.29 -8.83 12.36
C HIS A 299 -18.91 -8.17 12.31
N GLU A 300 -18.53 -7.48 13.40
CA GLU A 300 -17.25 -6.74 13.44
C GLU A 300 -16.02 -7.64 13.41
N ARG A 301 -16.12 -8.85 13.95
CA ARG A 301 -14.99 -9.78 14.05
C ARG A 301 -15.16 -10.98 13.11
N GLN A 302 -14.09 -11.27 12.40
CA GLN A 302 -13.98 -12.41 11.49
C GLN A 302 -12.67 -13.16 11.74
N ALA A 303 -12.57 -14.41 11.27
CA ALA A 303 -11.35 -15.18 11.33
C ALA A 303 -10.26 -14.51 10.48
N THR A 304 -9.06 -14.38 11.02
CA THR A 304 -7.89 -13.93 10.24
C THR A 304 -7.44 -15.02 9.29
N LEU A 305 -7.23 -14.69 8.04
CA LEU A 305 -6.73 -15.61 7.02
C LEU A 305 -5.21 -15.60 6.97
N MET A 306 -4.61 -16.78 6.83
CA MET A 306 -3.17 -16.91 6.61
C MET A 306 -2.74 -16.10 5.39
N PHE A 307 -1.64 -15.34 5.52
CA PHE A 307 -1.20 -14.37 4.51
C PHE A 307 -2.30 -13.39 4.07
N ASN A 308 -3.21 -13.04 5.01
CA ASN A 308 -4.36 -12.15 4.73
C ASN A 308 -5.24 -12.63 3.56
N GLY A 309 -5.29 -13.95 3.32
CA GLY A 309 -6.02 -14.57 2.21
C GLY A 309 -5.23 -14.77 0.91
N TYR A 310 -3.97 -14.30 0.85
CA TYR A 310 -3.11 -14.40 -0.34
C TYR A 310 -2.18 -15.63 -0.33
N ALA A 311 -2.49 -16.65 0.47
CA ALA A 311 -1.63 -17.83 0.61
C ALA A 311 -1.32 -18.52 -0.72
N LYS A 312 -2.28 -18.56 -1.63
CA LYS A 312 -2.13 -19.19 -2.96
C LYS A 312 -1.04 -18.52 -3.81
N GLU A 313 -0.89 -17.20 -3.66
CA GLU A 313 0.00 -16.35 -4.44
C GLU A 313 1.38 -16.18 -3.79
N VAL A 314 1.52 -16.45 -2.47
CA VAL A 314 2.75 -16.09 -1.75
C VAL A 314 3.32 -17.19 -0.86
N ALA A 315 2.58 -18.26 -0.51
CA ALA A 315 3.07 -19.27 0.43
C ALA A 315 4.36 -19.97 -0.05
N TYR A 316 4.56 -20.07 -1.36
CA TYR A 316 5.77 -20.67 -1.94
C TYR A 316 7.06 -19.90 -1.59
N LEU A 317 6.97 -18.58 -1.33
CA LEU A 317 8.10 -17.75 -0.91
C LEU A 317 8.68 -18.17 0.44
N TYR A 318 7.87 -18.84 1.26
CA TYR A 318 8.19 -19.20 2.64
C TYR A 318 8.32 -20.71 2.84
N LYS A 319 8.39 -21.47 1.73
CA LYS A 319 8.52 -22.92 1.78
C LYS A 319 9.79 -23.31 2.56
N GLY A 320 9.63 -24.14 3.59
CA GLY A 320 10.72 -24.59 4.45
C GLY A 320 11.09 -23.63 5.59
N MET A 321 10.45 -22.47 5.70
CA MET A 321 10.64 -21.54 6.82
C MET A 321 9.69 -21.86 7.97
N ASN A 322 10.20 -21.81 9.20
CA ASN A 322 9.36 -21.84 10.40
C ASN A 322 8.76 -20.46 10.66
N LEU A 323 7.49 -20.27 10.31
CA LEU A 323 6.80 -18.99 10.44
C LEU A 323 6.45 -18.58 11.88
N HIS A 324 6.72 -19.42 12.88
CA HIS A 324 6.70 -19.03 14.29
C HIS A 324 8.00 -18.33 14.71
N THR A 325 9.12 -18.72 14.10
CA THR A 325 10.42 -18.11 14.36
C THR A 325 10.66 -16.89 13.46
N TYR A 326 10.23 -17.00 12.20
CA TYR A 326 10.38 -15.94 11.18
C TYR A 326 9.04 -15.22 10.98
N PHE A 327 8.58 -14.56 12.04
CA PHE A 327 7.35 -13.76 12.03
C PHE A 327 7.55 -12.31 11.62
#